data_21fb35a1de6781ad0f67ef66aaea71a4
#
_entry.id   21fb35a1de6781ad0f67ef66aaea71a4
#
_cell.length_a   1.000
_cell.length_b   1.000
_cell.length_c   1.000
_cell.angle_alpha   90.00
_cell.angle_beta   90.00
_cell.angle_gamma   90.00
#
_symmetry.space_group_name_H-M   'P 1'
#
loop_
_entity.id
_entity.type
_entity.pdbx_description
1 polymer ?
#
loop_
_entity_poly.entity_id
_entity_poly.type
_entity_poly.pdbx_seq_one_letter_code
_entity_poly.pdbx_strand_id
1 'polypeptide(L)'
;TPSQTVDGVDRTNANHIDTAAYCAPIFGWNSCKIIADTAALLGHKADERYYREIASKMKTAIQKGLIAEDGKMPFDMMGGYVLAIAFDLVPESRKKSMAGHLIRKIEENGGCLDTGFLATPYLLDAICKTGRVDQAYQLLLQTKCPSWLYEVKQGATTIWENYIAYKEDGTPVMTSLNHYAFGCVDDWMFRKISGIDMAASGFKKIVIAPEPNNAFTSAKRTYMSEYGKVGAEWSMEEGKFKLKVEIPCNTTATVKLPDGRLYEVGSGIYQFE
;
A
#
# COMPACT_ATOMS: atom_id res chain seq x y z
N THR A 1 11.97 -11.07 -14.27
CA THR A 1 10.52 -11.33 -14.27
C THR A 1 10.20 -12.28 -15.41
N PRO A 2 9.41 -13.35 -15.16
CA PRO A 2 9.01 -14.25 -16.21
C PRO A 2 8.17 -13.53 -17.26
N SER A 3 8.21 -14.05 -18.50
CA SER A 3 7.42 -13.54 -19.61
C SER A 3 5.94 -13.58 -19.28
N GLN A 4 5.33 -12.43 -19.27
CA GLN A 4 3.89 -12.29 -19.12
C GLN A 4 3.32 -11.98 -20.50
N THR A 5 2.84 -13.00 -21.17
CA THR A 5 2.01 -12.81 -22.35
C THR A 5 0.57 -12.81 -21.89
N VAL A 6 -0.04 -11.63 -21.80
CA VAL A 6 -1.48 -11.47 -21.60
C VAL A 6 -2.02 -10.93 -22.91
N ASP A 7 -3.05 -11.52 -23.45
CA ASP A 7 -3.70 -11.14 -24.72
C ASP A 7 -2.76 -11.09 -25.94
N GLY A 8 -1.76 -11.99 -25.98
CA GLY A 8 -0.81 -12.08 -27.10
C GLY A 8 0.31 -11.03 -27.10
N VAL A 9 0.41 -10.22 -26.05
CA VAL A 9 1.49 -9.22 -25.90
C VAL A 9 2.56 -9.76 -24.97
N ASP A 10 3.78 -9.96 -25.50
CA ASP A 10 4.95 -10.28 -24.67
C ASP A 10 5.42 -9.06 -23.89
N ARG A 11 5.21 -9.05 -22.57
CA ARG A 11 5.59 -7.95 -21.68
C ARG A 11 6.93 -8.18 -20.96
N THR A 12 7.75 -9.15 -21.41
CA THR A 12 8.86 -9.67 -20.59
C THR A 12 10.12 -8.85 -20.55
N ASN A 13 10.60 -8.31 -21.63
CA ASN A 13 12.00 -7.89 -21.70
C ASN A 13 12.24 -6.39 -21.93
N ALA A 14 11.29 -5.67 -22.50
CA ALA A 14 11.48 -4.24 -22.76
C ALA A 14 11.46 -3.41 -21.47
N ASN A 15 10.81 -3.90 -20.42
CA ASN A 15 10.46 -3.12 -19.24
C ASN A 15 11.51 -3.14 -18.10
N HIS A 16 12.54 -3.99 -18.14
CA HIS A 16 13.53 -4.07 -17.06
C HIS A 16 14.39 -2.82 -16.90
N ILE A 17 14.90 -2.31 -18.00
CA ILE A 17 15.74 -1.09 -18.01
C ILE A 17 14.89 0.10 -17.60
N ASP A 18 13.67 0.19 -18.11
CA ASP A 18 12.75 1.28 -17.86
C ASP A 18 12.29 1.31 -16.40
N THR A 19 11.95 0.17 -15.80
CA THR A 19 11.60 0.09 -14.39
C THR A 19 12.78 0.45 -13.47
N ALA A 20 14.00 0.05 -13.80
CA ALA A 20 15.18 0.41 -13.03
C ALA A 20 15.41 1.93 -13.04
N ALA A 21 15.11 2.61 -14.14
CA ALA A 21 15.34 4.04 -14.29
C ALA A 21 14.49 4.90 -13.32
N TYR A 22 13.32 4.43 -12.87
CA TYR A 22 12.55 5.12 -11.84
C TYR A 22 12.65 4.46 -10.46
N CYS A 23 12.74 3.13 -10.37
CA CYS A 23 12.86 2.44 -9.09
C CYS A 23 14.16 2.78 -8.35
N ALA A 24 15.30 2.72 -9.04
CA ALA A 24 16.61 2.94 -8.40
C ALA A 24 16.73 4.33 -7.73
N PRO A 25 16.42 5.46 -8.39
CA PRO A 25 16.47 6.76 -7.73
C PRO A 25 15.46 6.93 -6.62
N ILE A 26 14.23 6.39 -6.75
CA ILE A 26 13.18 6.49 -5.74
C ILE A 26 13.56 5.72 -4.47
N PHE A 27 14.00 4.46 -4.59
CA PHE A 27 14.45 3.67 -3.45
C PHE A 27 15.77 4.17 -2.87
N GLY A 28 16.69 4.68 -3.70
CA GLY A 28 17.91 5.35 -3.23
C GLY A 28 17.59 6.56 -2.36
N TRP A 29 16.66 7.40 -2.79
CA TRP A 29 16.14 8.51 -1.98
C TRP A 29 15.54 8.03 -0.65
N ASN A 30 14.69 7.01 -0.69
CA ASN A 30 14.06 6.46 0.51
C ASN A 30 15.10 5.87 1.49
N SER A 31 16.13 5.19 0.97
CA SER A 31 17.25 4.68 1.79
C SER A 31 18.00 5.81 2.48
N CYS A 32 18.33 6.89 1.77
CA CYS A 32 18.97 8.06 2.37
C CYS A 32 18.08 8.70 3.46
N LYS A 33 16.77 8.78 3.22
CA LYS A 33 15.80 9.29 4.21
C LYS A 33 15.80 8.42 5.47
N ILE A 34 15.72 7.09 5.32
CA ILE A 34 15.72 6.14 6.45
C ILE A 34 17.02 6.28 7.26
N ILE A 35 18.17 6.35 6.60
CA ILE A 35 19.46 6.53 7.28
C ILE A 35 19.49 7.85 8.04
N ALA A 36 19.01 8.93 7.44
CA ALA A 36 18.97 10.24 8.09
C ALA A 36 18.07 10.24 9.33
N ASP A 37 16.89 9.64 9.24
CA ASP A 37 15.93 9.53 10.35
C ASP A 37 16.52 8.64 11.48
N THR A 38 17.18 7.55 11.12
CA THR A 38 17.87 6.65 12.08
C THR A 38 19.04 7.37 12.76
N ALA A 39 19.85 8.11 11.99
CA ALA A 39 20.96 8.89 12.54
C ALA A 39 20.46 9.96 13.54
N ALA A 40 19.32 10.61 13.22
CA ALA A 40 18.69 11.57 14.15
C ALA A 40 18.29 10.91 15.47
N LEU A 41 17.65 9.73 15.42
CA LEU A 41 17.25 8.95 16.60
C LEU A 41 18.45 8.53 17.47
N LEU A 42 19.55 8.15 16.83
CA LEU A 42 20.78 7.71 17.49
C LEU A 42 21.70 8.88 17.91
N GLY A 43 21.37 10.13 17.56
CA GLY A 43 22.17 11.30 17.90
C GLY A 43 23.39 11.53 17.00
N HIS A 44 23.52 10.82 15.86
CA HIS A 44 24.59 10.97 14.88
C HIS A 44 24.37 12.19 13.97
N LYS A 45 24.60 13.40 14.51
CA LYS A 45 24.27 14.68 13.84
C LYS A 45 24.97 14.89 12.49
N ALA A 46 26.20 14.40 12.31
CA ALA A 46 26.92 14.53 11.07
C ALA A 46 26.27 13.70 9.95
N ASP A 47 25.96 12.43 10.23
CA ASP A 47 25.31 11.53 9.29
C ASP A 47 23.87 11.97 8.98
N GLU A 48 23.11 12.40 9.98
CA GLU A 48 21.79 13.00 9.79
C GLU A 48 21.84 14.13 8.74
N ARG A 49 22.73 15.10 8.93
CA ARG A 49 22.87 16.26 8.03
C ARG A 49 23.27 15.80 6.62
N TYR A 50 24.27 14.92 6.52
CA TYR A 50 24.80 14.42 5.24
C TYR A 50 23.70 13.71 4.43
N TYR A 51 23.00 12.76 5.03
CA TYR A 51 21.98 12.00 4.32
C TYR A 51 20.72 12.81 4.05
N ARG A 52 20.34 13.79 4.90
CA ARG A 52 19.24 14.73 4.58
C ARG A 52 19.57 15.59 3.37
N GLU A 53 20.81 16.05 3.24
CA GLU A 53 21.24 16.82 2.08
C GLU A 53 21.19 15.99 0.80
N ILE A 54 21.70 14.76 0.82
CA ILE A 54 21.63 13.84 -0.32
C ILE A 54 20.17 13.57 -0.69
N ALA A 55 19.31 13.21 0.28
CA ALA A 55 17.90 12.96 0.05
C ALA A 55 17.20 14.18 -0.58
N SER A 56 17.51 15.39 -0.12
CA SER A 56 16.96 16.63 -0.70
C SER A 56 17.36 16.82 -2.17
N LYS A 57 18.65 16.62 -2.48
CA LYS A 57 19.17 16.68 -3.87
C LYS A 57 18.51 15.63 -4.76
N MET A 58 18.39 14.39 -4.26
CA MET A 58 17.74 13.30 -4.98
C MET A 58 16.26 13.58 -5.23
N LYS A 59 15.53 14.06 -4.23
CA LYS A 59 14.11 14.45 -4.40
C LYS A 59 13.96 15.49 -5.49
N THR A 60 14.79 16.53 -5.49
CA THR A 60 14.77 17.56 -6.52
C THR A 60 15.07 16.99 -7.91
N ALA A 61 16.05 16.10 -8.03
CA ALA A 61 16.41 15.46 -9.30
C ALA A 61 15.26 14.55 -9.81
N ILE A 62 14.65 13.75 -8.93
CA ILE A 62 13.47 12.91 -9.26
C ILE A 62 12.32 13.78 -9.75
N GLN A 63 12.00 14.87 -9.03
CA GLN A 63 10.90 15.77 -9.40
C GLN A 63 11.12 16.46 -10.77
N LYS A 64 12.36 16.78 -11.10
CA LYS A 64 12.72 17.43 -12.36
C LYS A 64 12.88 16.45 -13.52
N GLY A 65 13.44 15.26 -13.25
CA GLY A 65 13.81 14.30 -14.27
C GLY A 65 12.77 13.22 -14.56
N LEU A 66 11.93 12.88 -13.57
CA LEU A 66 10.96 11.78 -13.69
C LEU A 66 9.49 12.21 -13.64
N ILE A 67 9.19 13.47 -13.34
CA ILE A 67 7.81 13.92 -13.25
C ILE A 67 7.63 15.10 -14.19
N ALA A 68 6.94 14.88 -15.32
CA ALA A 68 6.62 15.93 -16.28
C ALA A 68 5.66 16.98 -15.70
N GLU A 69 5.49 18.13 -16.34
CA GLU A 69 4.65 19.21 -15.84
C GLU A 69 3.18 18.81 -15.70
N ASP A 70 2.69 17.94 -16.58
CA ASP A 70 1.36 17.34 -16.51
C ASP A 70 1.25 16.17 -15.50
N GLY A 71 2.31 15.87 -14.74
CA GLY A 71 2.35 14.77 -13.78
C GLY A 71 2.63 13.40 -14.37
N LYS A 72 2.92 13.30 -15.67
CA LYS A 72 3.22 12.02 -16.33
C LYS A 72 4.62 11.54 -15.97
N MET A 73 4.75 10.22 -15.77
CA MET A 73 6.05 9.57 -15.63
C MET A 73 6.60 9.15 -17.00
N PRO A 74 7.92 9.14 -17.23
CA PRO A 74 8.52 8.91 -18.54
C PRO A 74 8.08 7.60 -19.21
N PHE A 75 7.88 6.55 -18.44
CA PHE A 75 7.56 5.21 -18.94
C PHE A 75 6.06 4.88 -18.84
N ASP A 76 5.23 5.80 -18.36
CA ASP A 76 3.77 5.67 -18.23
C ASP A 76 3.32 4.32 -17.61
N MET A 77 4.07 3.82 -16.63
CA MET A 77 3.82 2.55 -15.93
C MET A 77 3.13 2.78 -14.59
N MET A 78 2.18 1.91 -14.24
CA MET A 78 1.46 1.97 -12.96
C MET A 78 2.41 2.05 -11.76
N GLY A 79 3.46 1.22 -11.73
CA GLY A 79 4.45 1.16 -10.64
C GLY A 79 5.17 2.50 -10.39
N GLY A 80 5.48 3.25 -11.44
CA GLY A 80 6.11 4.57 -11.33
C GLY A 80 5.23 5.57 -10.58
N TYR A 81 3.96 5.65 -10.98
CA TYR A 81 2.97 6.51 -10.31
C TYR A 81 2.76 6.12 -8.86
N VAL A 82 2.62 4.80 -8.60
CA VAL A 82 2.47 4.25 -7.25
C VAL A 82 3.61 4.69 -6.35
N LEU A 83 4.85 4.47 -6.75
CA LEU A 83 6.02 4.81 -5.93
C LEU A 83 6.17 6.32 -5.71
N ALA A 84 5.95 7.13 -6.75
CA ALA A 84 6.03 8.58 -6.63
C ALA A 84 4.99 9.14 -5.64
N ILE A 85 3.75 8.63 -5.67
CA ILE A 85 2.67 9.02 -4.76
C ILE A 85 2.93 8.49 -3.35
N ALA A 86 3.27 7.20 -3.21
CA ALA A 86 3.47 6.56 -1.92
C ALA A 86 4.57 7.23 -1.10
N PHE A 87 5.67 7.60 -1.75
CA PHE A 87 6.82 8.23 -1.11
C PHE A 87 6.76 9.77 -1.04
N ASP A 88 5.61 10.39 -1.36
CA ASP A 88 5.42 11.84 -1.30
C ASP A 88 6.48 12.63 -2.12
N LEU A 89 6.85 12.08 -3.28
CA LEU A 89 7.79 12.70 -4.21
C LEU A 89 7.14 13.67 -5.19
N VAL A 90 5.82 13.63 -5.31
CA VAL A 90 5.04 14.41 -6.28
C VAL A 90 4.98 15.88 -5.83
N PRO A 91 5.38 16.84 -6.69
CA PRO A 91 5.15 18.26 -6.41
C PRO A 91 3.67 18.54 -6.19
N GLU A 92 3.33 19.45 -5.26
CA GLU A 92 1.93 19.75 -4.89
C GLU A 92 1.07 20.11 -6.12
N SER A 93 1.61 20.92 -7.01
CA SER A 93 0.94 21.35 -8.24
C SER A 93 0.62 20.21 -9.22
N ARG A 94 1.27 19.05 -9.09
CA ARG A 94 1.14 17.88 -9.97
C ARG A 94 0.40 16.71 -9.35
N LYS A 95 0.05 16.77 -8.06
CA LYS A 95 -0.61 15.66 -7.35
C LYS A 95 -1.92 15.23 -8.02
N LYS A 96 -2.77 16.19 -8.37
CA LYS A 96 -4.07 15.90 -9.01
C LYS A 96 -3.92 15.21 -10.37
N SER A 97 -3.01 15.71 -11.21
CA SER A 97 -2.79 15.11 -12.53
C SER A 97 -2.15 13.75 -12.45
N MET A 98 -1.15 13.56 -11.57
CA MET A 98 -0.54 12.26 -11.35
C MET A 98 -1.53 11.23 -10.79
N ALA A 99 -2.40 11.63 -9.85
CA ALA A 99 -3.51 10.79 -9.40
C ALA A 99 -4.41 10.35 -10.57
N GLY A 100 -4.73 11.27 -11.48
CA GLY A 100 -5.47 10.97 -12.71
C GLY A 100 -4.75 9.95 -13.59
N HIS A 101 -3.44 10.06 -13.76
CA HIS A 101 -2.65 9.08 -14.52
C HIS A 101 -2.66 7.69 -13.88
N LEU A 102 -2.51 7.60 -12.55
CA LEU A 102 -2.59 6.31 -11.84
C LEU A 102 -3.95 5.64 -12.06
N ILE A 103 -5.05 6.38 -11.86
CA ILE A 103 -6.40 5.82 -12.02
C ILE A 103 -6.65 5.39 -13.46
N ARG A 104 -6.27 6.21 -14.45
CA ARG A 104 -6.35 5.87 -15.87
C ARG A 104 -5.60 4.56 -16.17
N LYS A 105 -4.39 4.35 -15.61
CA LYS A 105 -3.64 3.10 -15.81
C LYS A 105 -4.36 1.89 -15.23
N ILE A 106 -5.01 2.04 -14.10
CA ILE A 106 -5.83 0.96 -13.50
C ILE A 106 -7.02 0.63 -14.42
N GLU A 107 -7.69 1.66 -14.95
CA GLU A 107 -8.83 1.50 -15.85
C GLU A 107 -8.42 0.87 -17.18
N GLU A 108 -7.33 1.35 -17.81
CA GLU A 108 -6.75 0.79 -19.05
C GLU A 108 -6.37 -0.68 -18.89
N ASN A 109 -5.97 -1.09 -17.68
CA ASN A 109 -5.67 -2.49 -17.35
C ASN A 109 -6.91 -3.28 -16.86
N GLY A 110 -8.11 -2.80 -17.13
CA GLY A 110 -9.36 -3.48 -16.80
C GLY A 110 -9.65 -3.61 -15.29
N GLY A 111 -9.06 -2.75 -14.46
CA GLY A 111 -9.17 -2.82 -13.01
C GLY A 111 -8.37 -3.97 -12.40
N CYS A 112 -7.33 -4.43 -13.08
CA CYS A 112 -6.46 -5.51 -12.64
C CYS A 112 -5.09 -5.00 -12.18
N LEU A 113 -4.33 -5.87 -11.51
CA LEU A 113 -2.99 -5.57 -11.02
C LEU A 113 -1.99 -5.50 -12.20
N ASP A 114 -1.11 -4.49 -12.17
CA ASP A 114 -0.01 -4.34 -13.12
C ASP A 114 1.23 -3.76 -12.41
N THR A 115 1.50 -4.28 -11.24
CA THR A 115 2.67 -3.89 -10.45
C THR A 115 3.47 -5.12 -10.04
N GLY A 116 4.79 -4.98 -10.01
CA GLY A 116 5.71 -5.99 -9.49
C GLY A 116 5.99 -5.79 -7.99
N PHE A 117 6.88 -6.61 -7.44
CA PHE A 117 7.22 -6.69 -6.01
C PHE A 117 7.55 -5.34 -5.36
N LEU A 118 8.20 -4.43 -6.09
CA LEU A 118 8.63 -3.14 -5.56
C LEU A 118 7.49 -2.14 -5.39
N ALA A 119 6.44 -2.21 -6.19
CA ALA A 119 5.36 -1.24 -6.18
C ALA A 119 4.07 -1.78 -5.53
N THR A 120 3.80 -3.09 -5.61
CA THR A 120 2.58 -3.70 -5.07
C THR A 120 2.37 -3.41 -3.57
N PRO A 121 3.40 -3.41 -2.69
CA PRO A 121 3.21 -3.08 -1.28
C PRO A 121 2.65 -1.68 -1.03
N TYR A 122 2.81 -0.77 -1.97
CA TYR A 122 2.40 0.63 -1.87
C TYR A 122 1.16 0.97 -2.70
N LEU A 123 0.68 0.03 -3.51
CA LEU A 123 -0.36 0.27 -4.53
C LEU A 123 -1.67 0.78 -3.91
N LEU A 124 -2.24 0.04 -2.98
CA LEU A 124 -3.54 0.39 -2.39
C LEU A 124 -3.45 1.67 -1.55
N ASP A 125 -2.36 1.88 -0.81
CA ASP A 125 -2.12 3.13 -0.08
C ASP A 125 -1.95 4.32 -1.04
N ALA A 126 -1.25 4.16 -2.16
CA ALA A 126 -1.11 5.21 -3.17
C ALA A 126 -2.47 5.60 -3.76
N ILE A 127 -3.34 4.62 -4.04
CA ILE A 127 -4.71 4.88 -4.50
C ILE A 127 -5.50 5.63 -3.41
N CYS A 128 -5.45 5.19 -2.15
CA CYS A 128 -6.11 5.88 -1.04
C CYS A 128 -5.62 7.33 -0.87
N LYS A 129 -4.32 7.59 -1.02
CA LYS A 129 -3.75 8.96 -1.00
C LYS A 129 -4.32 9.87 -2.10
N THR A 130 -4.87 9.32 -3.18
CA THR A 130 -5.57 10.10 -4.22
C THR A 130 -7.02 10.43 -3.86
N GLY A 131 -7.52 9.97 -2.72
CA GLY A 131 -8.92 10.11 -2.30
C GLY A 131 -9.86 9.05 -2.93
N ARG A 132 -9.32 8.02 -3.58
CA ARG A 132 -10.10 7.00 -4.31
C ARG A 132 -10.11 5.66 -3.57
N VAL A 133 -10.54 5.67 -2.30
CA VAL A 133 -10.58 4.47 -1.43
C VAL A 133 -11.42 3.35 -2.08
N ASP A 134 -12.55 3.69 -2.68
CA ASP A 134 -13.40 2.70 -3.38
C ASP A 134 -12.67 1.99 -4.51
N GLN A 135 -11.78 2.69 -5.23
CA GLN A 135 -10.96 2.09 -6.28
C GLN A 135 -9.95 1.09 -5.70
N ALA A 136 -9.40 1.35 -4.51
CA ALA A 136 -8.53 0.40 -3.82
C ALA A 136 -9.29 -0.89 -3.45
N TYR A 137 -10.52 -0.76 -2.93
CA TYR A 137 -11.38 -1.92 -2.66
C TYR A 137 -11.79 -2.67 -3.94
N GLN A 138 -12.10 -1.97 -5.03
CA GLN A 138 -12.41 -2.61 -6.31
C GLN A 138 -11.23 -3.45 -6.82
N LEU A 139 -10.01 -2.92 -6.68
CA LEU A 139 -8.79 -3.65 -7.07
C LEU A 139 -8.53 -4.85 -6.16
N LEU A 140 -8.70 -4.71 -4.83
CA LEU A 140 -8.60 -5.81 -3.88
C LEU A 140 -9.57 -6.94 -4.19
N LEU A 141 -10.80 -6.60 -4.56
CA LEU A 141 -11.89 -7.55 -4.81
C LEU A 141 -11.99 -8.01 -6.27
N GLN A 142 -11.06 -7.59 -7.12
CA GLN A 142 -10.98 -8.02 -8.51
C GLN A 142 -10.77 -9.54 -8.57
N THR A 143 -11.53 -10.21 -9.45
CA THR A 143 -11.46 -11.66 -9.64
C THR A 143 -10.94 -12.09 -11.01
N LYS A 144 -10.73 -11.10 -11.92
CA LYS A 144 -10.10 -11.36 -13.22
C LYS A 144 -8.59 -11.41 -13.05
N CYS A 145 -7.90 -12.15 -13.89
CA CYS A 145 -6.45 -12.19 -13.95
C CYS A 145 -5.90 -10.89 -14.59
N PRO A 146 -4.83 -10.30 -14.02
CA PRO A 146 -4.15 -10.65 -12.77
C PRO A 146 -4.77 -9.99 -11.52
N SER A 147 -5.02 -10.76 -10.47
CA SER A 147 -5.52 -10.26 -9.18
C SER A 147 -5.31 -11.29 -8.07
N TRP A 148 -5.36 -10.87 -6.80
CA TRP A 148 -5.27 -11.78 -5.65
C TRP A 148 -6.42 -12.78 -5.60
N LEU A 149 -7.66 -12.36 -5.89
CA LEU A 149 -8.81 -13.28 -5.85
C LEU A 149 -8.86 -14.21 -7.07
N TYR A 150 -8.15 -13.90 -8.15
CA TYR A 150 -7.94 -14.85 -9.22
C TYR A 150 -7.17 -16.08 -8.71
N GLU A 151 -6.07 -15.87 -7.97
CA GLU A 151 -5.29 -16.97 -7.37
C GLU A 151 -6.19 -17.84 -6.47
N VAL A 152 -7.00 -17.22 -5.62
CA VAL A 152 -7.95 -17.91 -4.74
C VAL A 152 -8.95 -18.74 -5.56
N LYS A 153 -9.50 -18.21 -6.64
CA LYS A 153 -10.41 -18.93 -7.53
C LYS A 153 -9.76 -20.11 -8.24
N GLN A 154 -8.45 -20.02 -8.47
CA GLN A 154 -7.67 -21.14 -9.02
C GLN A 154 -7.30 -22.20 -7.96
N GLY A 155 -7.77 -22.05 -6.72
CA GLY A 155 -7.51 -22.98 -5.62
C GLY A 155 -6.16 -22.78 -4.94
N ALA A 156 -5.55 -21.59 -5.06
CA ALA A 156 -4.32 -21.28 -4.36
C ALA A 156 -4.52 -21.35 -2.83
N THR A 157 -3.61 -22.03 -2.16
CA THR A 157 -3.53 -22.11 -0.68
C THR A 157 -2.42 -21.25 -0.11
N THR A 158 -1.61 -20.69 -0.98
CA THR A 158 -0.47 -19.80 -0.69
C THR A 158 -0.43 -18.69 -1.74
N ILE A 159 0.22 -17.57 -1.43
CA ILE A 159 0.46 -16.50 -2.40
C ILE A 159 1.47 -16.97 -3.44
N TRP A 160 1.20 -16.70 -4.71
CA TRP A 160 2.08 -17.04 -5.82
C TRP A 160 3.11 -15.92 -6.09
N GLU A 161 4.25 -16.31 -6.66
CA GLU A 161 5.28 -15.36 -7.12
C GLU A 161 4.80 -14.51 -8.32
N ASN A 162 3.90 -15.08 -9.11
CA ASN A 162 3.31 -14.43 -10.27
C ASN A 162 1.80 -14.62 -10.22
N TYR A 163 1.03 -13.58 -10.43
CA TYR A 163 -0.43 -13.67 -10.48
C TYR A 163 -0.95 -14.63 -11.55
N ILE A 164 -0.12 -14.97 -12.55
CA ILE A 164 -0.44 -15.93 -13.61
C ILE A 164 0.43 -17.17 -13.40
N ALA A 165 0.03 -18.06 -12.51
CA ALA A 165 0.72 -19.34 -12.33
C ALA A 165 0.20 -20.44 -13.28
N TYR A 166 -1.01 -20.27 -13.80
CA TYR A 166 -1.61 -21.15 -14.81
C TYR A 166 -2.15 -20.31 -15.96
N LYS A 167 -1.97 -20.82 -17.18
CA LYS A 167 -2.64 -20.27 -18.37
C LYS A 167 -4.13 -20.63 -18.35
N GLU A 168 -4.91 -20.00 -19.21
CA GLU A 168 -6.35 -20.30 -19.34
C GLU A 168 -6.64 -21.77 -19.67
N ASP A 169 -5.73 -22.44 -20.41
CA ASP A 169 -5.82 -23.89 -20.75
C ASP A 169 -5.38 -24.80 -19.59
N GLY A 170 -5.05 -24.26 -18.41
CA GLY A 170 -4.58 -25.02 -17.27
C GLY A 170 -3.09 -25.38 -17.32
N THR A 171 -2.35 -24.96 -18.34
CA THR A 171 -0.91 -25.21 -18.44
C THR A 171 -0.17 -24.40 -17.36
N PRO A 172 0.68 -25.04 -16.51
CA PRO A 172 1.43 -24.32 -15.50
C PRO A 172 2.49 -23.41 -16.13
N VAL A 173 2.66 -22.22 -15.55
CA VAL A 173 3.78 -21.33 -15.84
C VAL A 173 4.90 -21.66 -14.84
N MET A 174 6.15 -21.61 -15.28
CA MET A 174 7.29 -21.82 -14.39
C MET A 174 7.42 -20.64 -13.41
N THR A 175 6.86 -20.81 -12.21
CA THR A 175 6.87 -19.81 -11.12
C THR A 175 6.73 -20.53 -9.79
N SER A 176 7.14 -19.87 -8.69
CA SER A 176 6.90 -20.37 -7.34
C SER A 176 5.42 -20.23 -6.98
N LEU A 177 4.81 -21.30 -6.48
CA LEU A 177 3.45 -21.24 -5.93
C LEU A 177 3.41 -20.90 -4.44
N ASN A 178 4.56 -20.61 -3.83
CA ASN A 178 4.67 -20.17 -2.44
C ASN A 178 5.71 -19.07 -2.33
N HIS A 179 5.26 -17.82 -2.49
CA HIS A 179 6.12 -16.64 -2.46
C HIS A 179 5.44 -15.50 -1.71
N TYR A 180 6.14 -14.89 -0.76
CA TYR A 180 5.54 -13.92 0.17
C TYR A 180 5.19 -12.56 -0.42
N ALA A 181 5.83 -12.14 -1.52
CA ALA A 181 5.87 -10.74 -1.93
C ALA A 181 4.50 -10.09 -2.12
N PHE A 182 3.58 -10.75 -2.80
CA PHE A 182 2.24 -10.20 -3.02
C PHE A 182 1.29 -10.37 -1.82
N GLY A 183 1.72 -11.13 -0.80
CA GLY A 183 1.02 -11.19 0.50
C GLY A 183 1.08 -9.89 1.30
N CYS A 184 1.87 -8.91 0.84
CA CYS A 184 1.89 -7.55 1.39
C CYS A 184 0.51 -6.87 1.48
N VAL A 185 -0.48 -7.35 0.72
CA VAL A 185 -1.86 -6.88 0.78
C VAL A 185 -2.49 -7.04 2.17
N ASP A 186 -2.07 -8.03 2.97
CA ASP A 186 -2.58 -8.24 4.33
C ASP A 186 -2.29 -7.05 5.25
N ASP A 187 -1.13 -6.38 5.08
CA ASP A 187 -0.81 -5.16 5.81
C ASP A 187 -1.84 -4.04 5.55
N TRP A 188 -2.21 -3.82 4.28
CA TRP A 188 -3.26 -2.85 3.94
C TRP A 188 -4.61 -3.24 4.50
N MET A 189 -4.99 -4.53 4.40
CA MET A 189 -6.23 -5.04 4.99
C MET A 189 -6.24 -4.84 6.51
N PHE A 190 -5.11 -5.08 7.17
CA PHE A 190 -4.94 -4.88 8.60
C PHE A 190 -5.15 -3.43 9.00
N ARG A 191 -4.51 -2.48 8.29
CA ARG A 191 -4.59 -1.05 8.62
C ARG A 191 -5.89 -0.38 8.16
N LYS A 192 -6.44 -0.77 7.02
CA LYS A 192 -7.59 -0.09 6.41
C LYS A 192 -8.92 -0.76 6.71
N ILE A 193 -9.01 -2.09 6.53
CA ILE A 193 -10.28 -2.79 6.79
C ILE A 193 -10.51 -2.91 8.28
N SER A 194 -9.55 -3.42 9.05
CA SER A 194 -9.68 -3.54 10.50
C SER A 194 -9.39 -2.25 11.25
N GLY A 195 -8.61 -1.35 10.67
CA GLY A 195 -8.32 -0.03 11.19
C GLY A 195 -7.18 0.02 12.21
N ILE A 196 -6.44 -1.06 12.47
CA ILE A 196 -5.36 -1.06 13.46
C ILE A 196 -4.06 -0.58 12.80
N ASP A 197 -3.51 0.52 13.30
CA ASP A 197 -2.21 1.06 12.88
C ASP A 197 -1.44 1.61 14.09
N MET A 198 -0.14 1.87 13.92
CA MET A 198 0.69 2.42 14.98
C MET A 198 1.00 3.89 14.72
N ALA A 199 0.85 4.73 15.75
CA ALA A 199 1.28 6.13 15.76
C ALA A 199 2.66 6.34 16.38
N ALA A 200 3.17 5.35 17.12
CA ALA A 200 4.53 5.35 17.66
C ALA A 200 5.06 3.91 17.70
N SER A 201 6.38 3.77 17.57
CA SER A 201 7.09 2.49 17.54
C SER A 201 6.65 1.55 18.65
N GLY A 202 6.50 0.27 18.32
CA GLY A 202 6.07 -0.78 19.24
C GLY A 202 4.61 -0.68 19.69
N PHE A 203 3.75 0.09 19.02
CA PHE A 203 2.35 0.32 19.43
C PHE A 203 2.21 1.05 20.79
N LYS A 204 3.20 1.86 21.18
CA LYS A 204 3.06 2.72 22.37
C LYS A 204 1.92 3.72 22.22
N LYS A 205 1.73 4.23 21.00
CA LYS A 205 0.54 4.99 20.57
C LYS A 205 -0.08 4.27 19.40
N ILE A 206 -1.38 4.07 19.46
CA ILE A 206 -2.17 3.26 18.53
C ILE A 206 -3.11 4.17 17.76
N VAL A 207 -3.36 3.84 16.49
CA VAL A 207 -4.48 4.40 15.73
C VAL A 207 -5.47 3.28 15.47
N ILE A 208 -6.74 3.55 15.74
CA ILE A 208 -7.85 2.70 15.31
C ILE A 208 -8.73 3.53 14.37
N ALA A 209 -8.62 3.28 13.08
CA ALA A 209 -9.27 4.07 12.03
C ALA A 209 -9.77 3.17 10.88
N PRO A 210 -10.78 2.32 11.12
CA PRO A 210 -11.34 1.49 10.05
C PRO A 210 -11.96 2.35 8.95
N GLU A 211 -11.73 1.96 7.71
CA GLU A 211 -12.31 2.57 6.51
C GLU A 211 -13.26 1.55 5.85
N PRO A 212 -14.48 1.34 6.40
CA PRO A 212 -15.42 0.35 5.88
C PRO A 212 -15.84 0.69 4.44
N ASN A 213 -16.10 -0.37 3.67
CA ASN A 213 -16.65 -0.27 2.32
C ASN A 213 -17.86 -1.20 2.23
N ASN A 214 -18.79 -0.91 1.33
CA ASN A 214 -20.04 -1.67 1.16
C ASN A 214 -19.85 -3.15 0.82
N ALA A 215 -18.63 -3.58 0.48
CA ALA A 215 -18.29 -4.99 0.24
C ALA A 215 -18.15 -5.81 1.54
N PHE A 216 -18.00 -5.13 2.69
CA PHE A 216 -17.85 -5.78 3.99
C PHE A 216 -18.90 -5.28 4.97
N THR A 217 -19.53 -6.19 5.68
CA THR A 217 -20.50 -5.87 6.73
C THR A 217 -19.88 -5.87 8.13
N SER A 218 -18.67 -6.44 8.25
CA SER A 218 -17.93 -6.47 9.52
C SER A 218 -16.46 -6.79 9.27
N ALA A 219 -15.61 -6.43 10.21
CA ALA A 219 -14.25 -6.93 10.31
C ALA A 219 -13.82 -7.06 11.78
N LYS A 220 -12.95 -8.02 12.05
CA LYS A 220 -12.36 -8.24 13.36
C LYS A 220 -10.90 -8.59 13.22
N ARG A 221 -10.06 -7.91 13.98
CA ARG A 221 -8.63 -8.19 14.05
C ARG A 221 -8.10 -7.99 15.45
N THR A 222 -7.09 -8.79 15.78
CA THR A 222 -6.29 -8.61 17.00
C THR A 222 -4.83 -8.69 16.66
N TYR A 223 -4.02 -7.94 17.39
CA TYR A 223 -2.57 -7.95 17.29
C TYR A 223 -1.93 -7.99 18.66
N MET A 224 -0.96 -8.87 18.86
CA MET A 224 -0.20 -8.96 20.11
C MET A 224 1.03 -8.05 20.00
N SER A 225 0.95 -6.87 20.62
CA SER A 225 2.06 -5.93 20.72
C SER A 225 2.94 -6.22 21.93
N GLU A 226 4.06 -5.49 22.06
CA GLU A 226 4.92 -5.54 23.26
C GLU A 226 4.17 -5.13 24.55
N TYR A 227 3.07 -4.38 24.43
CA TYR A 227 2.23 -3.95 25.55
C TYR A 227 1.04 -4.86 25.81
N GLY A 228 0.79 -5.84 24.95
CA GLY A 228 -0.34 -6.75 25.02
C GLY A 228 -1.25 -6.65 23.81
N LYS A 229 -2.46 -7.20 23.93
CA LYS A 229 -3.40 -7.36 22.84
C LYS A 229 -4.03 -6.02 22.44
N VAL A 230 -3.90 -5.66 21.17
CA VAL A 230 -4.68 -4.60 20.49
C VAL A 230 -5.80 -5.27 19.73
N GLY A 231 -7.03 -4.79 19.85
CA GLY A 231 -8.19 -5.34 19.14
C GLY A 231 -9.05 -4.26 18.51
N ALA A 232 -9.57 -4.55 17.33
CA ALA A 232 -10.62 -3.79 16.68
C ALA A 232 -11.64 -4.77 16.06
N GLU A 233 -12.90 -4.51 16.31
CA GLU A 233 -14.05 -5.27 15.77
C GLU A 233 -15.15 -4.29 15.43
N TRP A 234 -15.54 -4.23 14.17
CA TRP A 234 -16.63 -3.39 13.73
C TRP A 234 -17.67 -4.17 12.95
N SER A 235 -18.90 -3.69 12.98
CA SER A 235 -20.04 -4.19 12.20
C SER A 235 -20.89 -3.04 11.67
N MET A 236 -21.57 -3.31 10.54
CA MET A 236 -22.66 -2.49 10.02
C MET A 236 -23.97 -3.20 10.32
N GLU A 237 -24.76 -2.70 11.26
CA GLU A 237 -26.05 -3.25 11.67
C GLU A 237 -27.14 -2.22 11.41
N GLU A 238 -28.12 -2.57 10.56
CA GLU A 238 -29.21 -1.67 10.19
C GLU A 238 -28.76 -0.27 9.72
N GLY A 239 -27.63 -0.23 9.00
CA GLY A 239 -27.01 1.00 8.49
C GLY A 239 -26.24 1.81 9.53
N LYS A 240 -26.09 1.30 10.75
CA LYS A 240 -25.30 1.93 11.81
C LYS A 240 -23.95 1.24 11.94
N PHE A 241 -22.90 2.03 12.02
CA PHE A 241 -21.56 1.55 12.27
C PHE A 241 -21.34 1.38 13.77
N LYS A 242 -20.90 0.19 14.18
CA LYS A 242 -20.51 -0.12 15.56
C LYS A 242 -19.07 -0.54 15.60
N LEU A 243 -18.30 -0.04 16.57
CA LEU A 243 -16.88 -0.37 16.73
C LEU A 243 -16.59 -0.71 18.19
N LYS A 244 -15.98 -1.87 18.42
CA LYS A 244 -15.39 -2.27 19.69
C LYS A 244 -13.88 -2.28 19.55
N VAL A 245 -13.18 -1.65 20.51
CA VAL A 245 -11.71 -1.62 20.55
C VAL A 245 -11.20 -2.14 21.89
N GLU A 246 -10.03 -2.78 21.86
CA GLU A 246 -9.28 -3.23 23.03
C GLU A 246 -7.88 -2.61 22.98
N ILE A 247 -7.56 -1.79 23.98
CA ILE A 247 -6.31 -1.04 24.08
C ILE A 247 -5.52 -1.58 25.27
N PRO A 248 -4.28 -2.09 25.06
CA PRO A 248 -3.49 -2.71 26.12
C PRO A 248 -3.00 -1.70 27.15
N CYS A 249 -2.57 -2.23 28.31
CA CYS A 249 -2.03 -1.42 29.40
C CYS A 249 -0.84 -0.56 28.95
N ASN A 250 -0.68 0.61 29.60
CA ASN A 250 0.41 1.55 29.33
C ASN A 250 0.50 2.08 27.90
N THR A 251 -0.60 2.04 27.13
CA THR A 251 -0.71 2.63 25.79
C THR A 251 -1.87 3.59 25.71
N THR A 252 -1.89 4.37 24.64
CA THR A 252 -3.01 5.25 24.28
C THR A 252 -3.40 5.02 22.84
N ALA A 253 -4.65 5.29 22.49
CA ALA A 253 -5.12 5.18 21.12
C ALA A 253 -5.93 6.41 20.71
N THR A 254 -5.72 6.84 19.46
CA THR A 254 -6.61 7.72 18.74
C THR A 254 -7.57 6.85 17.95
N VAL A 255 -8.88 6.92 18.28
CA VAL A 255 -9.93 6.21 17.56
C VAL A 255 -10.63 7.19 16.63
N LYS A 256 -10.61 6.91 15.33
CA LYS A 256 -11.29 7.70 14.30
C LYS A 256 -12.43 6.90 13.70
N LEU A 257 -13.64 7.39 13.83
CA LEU A 257 -14.82 6.78 13.21
C LEU A 257 -14.95 7.19 11.72
N PRO A 258 -15.68 6.40 10.91
CA PRO A 258 -15.88 6.70 9.48
C PRO A 258 -16.55 8.06 9.22
N ASP A 259 -17.35 8.57 10.16
CA ASP A 259 -18.00 9.88 10.09
C ASP A 259 -17.08 11.05 10.47
N GLY A 260 -15.81 10.75 10.83
CA GLY A 260 -14.80 11.74 11.17
C GLY A 260 -14.70 12.09 12.66
N ARG A 261 -15.56 11.55 13.52
CA ARG A 261 -15.41 11.73 14.98
C ARG A 261 -14.10 11.13 15.48
N LEU A 262 -13.44 11.82 16.39
CA LEU A 262 -12.14 11.46 16.97
C LEU A 262 -12.26 11.32 18.48
N TYR A 263 -11.62 10.27 19.01
CA TYR A 263 -11.56 9.99 20.44
C TYR A 263 -10.13 9.63 20.85
N GLU A 264 -9.68 10.22 21.96
CA GLU A 264 -8.42 9.82 22.60
C GLU A 264 -8.76 8.93 23.80
N VAL A 265 -8.23 7.71 23.82
CA VAL A 265 -8.52 6.73 24.87
C VAL A 265 -7.26 6.14 25.45
N GLY A 266 -7.30 5.78 26.73
CA GLY A 266 -6.25 5.02 27.41
C GLY A 266 -6.45 3.51 27.24
N SER A 267 -5.80 2.73 28.13
CA SER A 267 -6.00 1.27 28.20
C SER A 267 -7.44 0.94 28.64
N GLY A 268 -8.01 -0.09 28.02
CA GLY A 268 -9.38 -0.54 28.30
C GLY A 268 -10.09 -1.09 27.07
N ILE A 269 -11.38 -1.39 27.27
CA ILE A 269 -12.29 -1.82 26.20
C ILE A 269 -13.35 -0.73 26.02
N TYR A 270 -13.53 -0.29 24.78
CA TYR A 270 -14.46 0.79 24.44
C TYR A 270 -15.38 0.35 23.32
N GLN A 271 -16.58 0.95 23.30
CA GLN A 271 -17.57 0.78 22.22
C GLN A 271 -17.99 2.15 21.71
N PHE A 272 -18.13 2.24 20.39
CA PHE A 272 -18.54 3.45 19.67
C PHE A 272 -19.65 3.10 18.66
N GLU A 273 -20.59 4.03 18.50
CA GLU A 273 -21.70 3.92 17.53
C GLU A 273 -21.85 5.20 16.72
#